data_0061e2071ee8627434106dfbd7a1e3ab
#
_entry.id   0061e2071ee8627434106dfbd7a1e3ab
#
_cell.length_a   1.000
_cell.length_b   1.000
_cell.length_c   1.000
_cell.angle_alpha   90.00
_cell.angle_beta   90.00
_cell.angle_gamma   90.00
#
_symmetry.space_group_name_H-M   'P 1'
#
loop_
_entity.id
_entity.type
_entity.pdbx_description
1 polymer ?
#
loop_
_entity_poly.entity_id
_entity_poly.type
_entity_poly.pdbx_seq_one_letter_code
_entity_poly.pdbx_strand_id
1 'polypeptide(L)'
;MSQNRSWSLVVAGFLCLLWLLGGATRSPYSWAGLSVMGISLAVLLASLWRLHDASITRAMRQGFALILAVTVLVVAQLIPLPVGLWTSLAGREALAQSLPVVGIEPAWHALSLAPALTRETFLIALPGFAMFMAAATVAPRHRASIGAVLVGLAVTAALWGLAQRQGGAEGSLYLYKTVLRGNATGPFINRNLLAASLYAVLPLLFALVIGGLRHHLERAVLWIGGGLVLTGVVIVGLGATASRAGILLAMLAVLLSPLLSLRRTVDARATPAAKLMGFAGIMAAMLLVVFGLTGILRLAETDFSTDYRAVMSAVSLATMKTYFPW
;
A
#
# COMPACT_ATOMS: atom_id res chain seq x y z
N MET A 1 7.66 -18.33 26.17
CA MET A 1 6.88 -18.67 24.94
C MET A 1 5.58 -17.88 24.81
N SER A 2 4.92 -17.51 25.89
CA SER A 2 3.66 -16.71 25.90
C SER A 2 3.80 -15.29 25.31
N GLN A 3 4.85 -14.56 25.66
CA GLN A 3 5.06 -13.16 25.29
C GLN A 3 5.14 -12.91 23.75
N ASN A 4 5.73 -13.84 22.99
CA ASN A 4 5.81 -13.71 21.53
C ASN A 4 4.47 -14.00 20.82
N ARG A 5 3.61 -14.84 21.44
CA ARG A 5 2.26 -15.09 20.93
C ARG A 5 1.36 -13.90 21.20
N SER A 6 1.43 -13.31 22.38
CA SER A 6 0.66 -12.09 22.72
C SER A 6 1.01 -10.94 21.78
N TRP A 7 2.29 -10.76 21.45
CA TRP A 7 2.71 -9.72 20.51
C TRP A 7 2.16 -9.94 19.10
N SER A 8 2.18 -11.17 18.57
CA SER A 8 1.60 -11.44 17.27
C SER A 8 0.09 -11.16 17.21
N LEU A 9 -0.64 -11.36 18.32
CA LEU A 9 -2.05 -10.98 18.42
C LEU A 9 -2.23 -9.45 18.43
N VAL A 10 -1.37 -8.72 19.14
CA VAL A 10 -1.38 -7.24 19.12
C VAL A 10 -1.15 -6.71 17.69
N VAL A 11 -0.17 -7.26 16.98
CA VAL A 11 0.12 -6.87 15.60
C VAL A 11 -1.03 -7.22 14.65
N ALA A 12 -1.65 -8.39 14.80
CA ALA A 12 -2.84 -8.78 14.04
C ALA A 12 -4.04 -7.85 14.34
N GLY A 13 -4.28 -7.54 15.60
CA GLY A 13 -5.33 -6.61 16.03
C GLY A 13 -5.10 -5.20 15.49
N PHE A 14 -3.85 -4.71 15.52
CA PHE A 14 -3.48 -3.42 14.94
C PHE A 14 -3.70 -3.40 13.43
N LEU A 15 -3.35 -4.47 12.71
CA LEU A 15 -3.62 -4.61 11.29
C LEU A 15 -5.12 -4.54 10.98
N CYS A 16 -5.96 -5.26 11.75
CA CYS A 16 -7.41 -5.19 11.62
C CYS A 16 -7.95 -3.79 11.88
N LEU A 17 -7.44 -3.11 12.91
CA LEU A 17 -7.81 -1.73 13.24
C LEU A 17 -7.48 -0.77 12.10
N LEU A 18 -6.27 -0.85 11.55
CA LEU A 18 -5.85 -0.03 10.41
C LEU A 18 -6.70 -0.30 9.18
N TRP A 19 -7.09 -1.55 8.96
CA TRP A 19 -7.96 -1.94 7.86
C TRP A 19 -9.36 -1.35 8.01
N LEU A 20 -9.94 -1.35 9.22
CA LEU A 20 -11.27 -0.81 9.49
C LEU A 20 -11.29 0.73 9.49
N LEU A 21 -10.31 1.36 10.13
CA LEU A 21 -10.30 2.81 10.37
C LEU A 21 -9.45 3.58 9.37
N GLY A 22 -8.53 2.93 8.67
CA GLY A 22 -7.61 3.59 7.73
C GLY A 22 -8.32 4.28 6.57
N GLY A 23 -9.52 3.83 6.19
CA GLY A 23 -10.37 4.51 5.24
C GLY A 23 -11.08 5.76 5.78
N ALA A 24 -11.21 5.89 7.11
CA ALA A 24 -11.87 7.03 7.75
C ALA A 24 -10.96 8.26 7.92
N THR A 25 -9.65 8.08 7.85
CA THR A 25 -8.66 9.12 8.15
C THR A 25 -8.39 10.00 6.94
N ARG A 26 -9.40 10.78 6.55
CA ARG A 26 -9.24 11.81 5.50
C ARG A 26 -8.34 12.96 5.95
N SER A 27 -8.35 13.23 7.24
CA SER A 27 -7.50 14.25 7.89
C SER A 27 -6.88 13.65 9.14
N PRO A 28 -5.57 13.79 9.35
CA PRO A 28 -4.90 13.37 10.57
C PRO A 28 -5.46 14.09 11.81
N TYR A 29 -6.09 15.22 11.63
CA TYR A 29 -6.65 16.06 12.71
C TYR A 29 -8.10 15.69 13.09
N SER A 30 -8.72 14.72 12.43
CA SER A 30 -10.00 14.16 12.86
C SER A 30 -9.82 13.30 14.11
N TRP A 31 -10.86 13.13 14.94
CA TRP A 31 -10.81 12.25 16.11
C TRP A 31 -10.38 10.81 15.74
N ALA A 32 -10.89 10.29 14.64
CA ALA A 32 -10.47 8.98 14.13
C ALA A 32 -9.00 8.99 13.70
N GLY A 33 -8.53 10.04 13.02
CA GLY A 33 -7.14 10.23 12.64
C GLY A 33 -6.22 10.29 13.85
N LEU A 34 -6.52 11.13 14.82
CA LEU A 34 -5.76 11.25 16.06
C LEU A 34 -5.68 9.92 16.84
N SER A 35 -6.79 9.18 16.91
CA SER A 35 -6.83 7.87 17.58
C SER A 35 -5.91 6.86 16.86
N VAL A 36 -5.99 6.78 15.52
CA VAL A 36 -5.13 5.89 14.73
C VAL A 36 -3.66 6.28 14.89
N MET A 37 -3.35 7.59 14.92
CA MET A 37 -1.98 8.06 15.12
C MET A 37 -1.45 7.77 16.51
N GLY A 38 -2.25 7.99 17.55
CA GLY A 38 -1.89 7.69 18.93
C GLY A 38 -1.60 6.20 19.13
N ILE A 39 -2.48 5.33 18.61
CA ILE A 39 -2.26 3.88 18.63
C ILE A 39 -1.03 3.49 17.82
N SER A 40 -0.84 4.09 16.63
CA SER A 40 0.34 3.85 15.79
C SER A 40 1.64 4.23 16.49
N LEU A 41 1.66 5.36 17.19
CA LEU A 41 2.82 5.78 17.97
C LEU A 41 3.10 4.80 19.11
N ALA A 42 2.07 4.36 19.84
CA ALA A 42 2.23 3.36 20.92
C ALA A 42 2.78 2.04 20.38
N VAL A 43 2.24 1.55 19.25
CA VAL A 43 2.73 0.32 18.59
C VAL A 43 4.15 0.50 18.06
N LEU A 44 4.50 1.67 17.52
CA LEU A 44 5.85 2.00 17.06
C LEU A 44 6.85 1.96 18.23
N LEU A 45 6.54 2.62 19.34
CA LEU A 45 7.40 2.62 20.53
C LEU A 45 7.56 1.22 21.12
N ALA A 46 6.48 0.43 21.22
CA ALA A 46 6.54 -0.95 21.64
C ALA A 46 7.37 -1.82 20.69
N SER A 47 7.31 -1.56 19.38
CA SER A 47 8.10 -2.25 18.37
C SER A 47 9.59 -1.92 18.49
N LEU A 48 9.93 -0.65 18.72
CA LEU A 48 11.31 -0.20 18.95
C LEU A 48 11.91 -0.86 20.18
N TRP A 49 11.15 -0.95 21.27
CA TRP A 49 11.56 -1.67 22.47
C TRP A 49 11.86 -3.15 22.19
N ARG A 50 11.04 -3.80 21.37
CA ARG A 50 11.20 -5.22 21.01
C ARG A 50 12.25 -5.47 19.93
N LEU A 51 12.78 -4.43 19.31
CA LEU A 51 13.77 -4.53 18.23
C LEU A 51 15.06 -5.21 18.71
N HIS A 52 15.42 -5.03 19.97
CA HIS A 52 16.59 -5.67 20.60
C HIS A 52 16.55 -7.19 20.50
N ASP A 53 15.37 -7.81 20.65
CA ASP A 53 15.19 -9.26 20.64
C ASP A 53 14.79 -9.81 19.26
N ALA A 54 14.66 -8.94 18.26
CA ALA A 54 14.13 -9.32 16.96
C ALA A 54 15.21 -9.86 16.02
N SER A 55 14.91 -10.95 15.32
CA SER A 55 15.74 -11.46 14.24
C SER A 55 15.53 -10.64 12.95
N ILE A 56 16.39 -9.66 12.72
CA ILE A 56 16.28 -8.74 11.59
C ILE A 56 16.96 -9.34 10.36
N THR A 57 16.18 -9.56 9.30
CA THR A 57 16.70 -10.03 8.01
C THR A 57 17.32 -8.88 7.19
N ARG A 58 18.09 -9.22 6.14
CA ARG A 58 18.63 -8.22 5.20
C ARG A 58 17.51 -7.37 4.56
N ALA A 59 16.40 -8.00 4.17
CA ALA A 59 15.26 -7.29 3.59
C ALA A 59 14.61 -6.30 4.57
N MET A 60 14.51 -6.66 5.85
CA MET A 60 14.01 -5.74 6.88
C MET A 60 14.95 -4.55 7.08
N ARG A 61 16.26 -4.77 7.09
CA ARG A 61 17.25 -3.68 7.17
C ARG A 61 17.13 -2.71 5.99
N GLN A 62 16.91 -3.23 4.78
CA GLN A 62 16.66 -2.39 3.60
C GLN A 62 15.35 -1.60 3.74
N GLY A 63 14.28 -2.22 4.26
CA GLY A 63 13.03 -1.52 4.56
C GLY A 63 13.22 -0.42 5.62
N PHE A 64 13.96 -0.67 6.68
CA PHE A 64 14.30 0.34 7.69
C PHE A 64 15.10 1.50 7.10
N ALA A 65 16.09 1.19 6.27
CA ALA A 65 16.89 2.21 5.59
C ALA A 65 16.02 3.09 4.66
N LEU A 66 15.08 2.49 3.94
CA LEU A 66 14.14 3.23 3.11
C LEU A 66 13.21 4.14 3.94
N ILE A 67 12.63 3.62 5.02
CA ILE A 67 11.78 4.41 5.94
C ILE A 67 12.59 5.57 6.53
N LEU A 68 13.82 5.30 6.98
CA LEU A 68 14.71 6.33 7.51
C LEU A 68 15.02 7.39 6.46
N ALA A 69 15.36 6.99 5.23
CA ALA A 69 15.65 7.92 4.13
C ALA A 69 14.44 8.81 3.81
N VAL A 70 13.22 8.25 3.74
CA VAL A 70 11.99 9.01 3.54
C VAL A 70 11.75 9.97 4.72
N THR A 71 11.95 9.51 5.96
CA THR A 71 11.81 10.35 7.16
C THR A 71 12.77 11.53 7.13
N VAL A 72 14.05 11.26 6.84
CA VAL A 72 15.09 12.30 6.74
C VAL A 72 14.75 13.30 5.64
N LEU A 73 14.30 12.82 4.47
CA LEU A 73 13.90 13.69 3.37
C LEU A 73 12.74 14.63 3.77
N VAL A 74 11.71 14.10 4.43
CA VAL A 74 10.55 14.89 4.87
C VAL A 74 10.95 15.90 5.96
N VAL A 75 11.78 15.48 6.93
CA VAL A 75 12.28 16.37 7.97
C VAL A 75 13.14 17.47 7.35
N ALA A 76 14.03 17.14 6.42
CA ALA A 76 14.84 18.12 5.70
C ALA A 76 13.99 19.17 4.96
N GLN A 77 12.89 18.74 4.33
CA GLN A 77 11.95 19.66 3.68
C GLN A 77 11.23 20.61 4.64
N LEU A 78 11.11 20.25 5.91
CA LEU A 78 10.46 21.07 6.93
C LEU A 78 11.42 22.01 7.67
N ILE A 79 12.72 21.91 7.44
CA ILE A 79 13.72 22.80 8.07
C ILE A 79 13.48 24.23 7.59
N PRO A 80 13.28 25.18 8.51
CA PRO A 80 13.15 26.59 8.16
C PRO A 80 14.51 27.14 7.72
N LEU A 81 14.53 27.78 6.57
CA LEU A 81 15.70 28.44 6.00
C LEU A 81 15.62 29.95 6.17
N PRO A 82 16.74 30.65 6.41
CA PRO A 82 16.78 32.11 6.38
C PRO A 82 16.31 32.65 5.03
N VAL A 83 15.67 33.82 5.02
CA VAL A 83 15.09 34.44 3.80
C VAL A 83 16.09 34.50 2.65
N GLY A 84 17.32 34.97 2.89
CA GLY A 84 18.35 35.08 1.85
C GLY A 84 18.71 33.74 1.20
N LEU A 85 18.77 32.67 2.00
CA LEU A 85 19.02 31.33 1.47
C LEU A 85 17.78 30.77 0.77
N TRP A 86 16.59 30.99 1.32
CA TRP A 86 15.36 30.51 0.74
C TRP A 86 15.06 31.14 -0.63
N THR A 87 15.26 32.46 -0.75
CA THR A 87 15.06 33.22 -2.01
C THR A 87 16.09 32.89 -3.10
N SER A 88 17.27 32.42 -2.72
CA SER A 88 18.29 31.99 -3.70
C SER A 88 17.99 30.65 -4.37
N LEU A 89 17.01 29.89 -3.85
CA LEU A 89 16.60 28.64 -4.45
C LEU A 89 15.78 28.85 -5.71
N ALA A 90 15.90 27.91 -6.68
CA ALA A 90 15.19 27.99 -7.95
C ALA A 90 13.67 28.16 -7.77
N GLY A 91 13.08 29.09 -8.52
CA GLY A 91 11.65 29.36 -8.53
C GLY A 91 11.10 30.13 -7.31
N ARG A 92 11.93 30.48 -6.32
CA ARG A 92 11.50 31.13 -5.07
C ARG A 92 11.36 32.65 -5.16
N GLU A 93 12.05 33.27 -6.07
CA GLU A 93 12.08 34.72 -6.20
C GLU A 93 10.68 35.32 -6.46
N ALA A 94 9.93 34.78 -7.43
CA ALA A 94 8.57 35.22 -7.73
C ALA A 94 7.62 35.01 -6.52
N LEU A 95 7.80 33.91 -5.79
CA LEU A 95 7.02 33.63 -4.59
C LEU A 95 7.35 34.63 -3.48
N ALA A 96 8.63 34.92 -3.26
CA ALA A 96 9.09 35.91 -2.28
C ALA A 96 8.53 37.31 -2.53
N GLN A 97 8.40 37.71 -3.80
CA GLN A 97 7.81 38.99 -4.19
C GLN A 97 6.28 39.02 -3.95
N SER A 98 5.61 37.87 -3.98
CA SER A 98 4.16 37.79 -3.76
C SER A 98 3.75 37.73 -2.28
N LEU A 99 4.61 37.29 -1.37
CA LEU A 99 4.30 37.15 0.04
C LEU A 99 3.90 38.46 0.73
N PRO A 100 4.61 39.59 0.54
CA PRO A 100 4.23 40.86 1.15
C PRO A 100 2.87 41.37 0.66
N VAL A 101 2.46 41.05 -0.56
CA VAL A 101 1.17 41.47 -1.12
C VAL A 101 -0.01 40.86 -0.34
N VAL A 102 0.19 39.67 0.25
CA VAL A 102 -0.81 39.01 1.10
C VAL A 102 -0.55 39.21 2.60
N GLY A 103 0.31 40.17 2.95
CA GLY A 103 0.59 40.51 4.34
C GLY A 103 1.49 39.52 5.10
N ILE A 104 2.23 38.69 4.38
CA ILE A 104 3.18 37.73 4.97
C ILE A 104 4.58 38.36 4.93
N GLU A 105 5.10 38.70 6.11
CA GLU A 105 6.47 39.23 6.25
C GLU A 105 7.51 38.20 5.78
N PRO A 106 8.61 38.64 5.13
CA PRO A 106 9.73 37.80 4.82
C PRO A 106 10.38 37.29 6.11
N ALA A 107 10.09 36.03 6.42
CA ALA A 107 10.59 35.36 7.61
C ALA A 107 11.36 34.08 7.21
N TRP A 108 11.61 33.22 8.17
CA TRP A 108 12.15 31.90 7.93
C TRP A 108 11.08 31.04 7.25
N HIS A 109 11.39 30.46 6.10
CA HIS A 109 10.49 29.60 5.33
C HIS A 109 11.03 28.19 5.22
N ALA A 110 10.15 27.20 5.33
CA ALA A 110 10.53 25.82 5.10
C ALA A 110 10.99 25.59 3.65
N LEU A 111 11.87 24.60 3.46
CA LEU A 111 12.28 24.18 2.12
C LEU A 111 11.05 23.73 1.30
N SER A 112 10.10 23.05 1.91
CA SER A 112 8.82 22.70 1.29
C SER A 112 8.02 23.95 0.93
N LEU A 113 7.44 23.94 -0.30
CA LEU A 113 6.48 24.96 -0.75
C LEU A 113 5.15 24.89 0.00
N ALA A 114 4.81 23.73 0.55
CA ALA A 114 3.56 23.48 1.27
C ALA A 114 3.84 22.73 2.58
N PRO A 115 4.48 23.37 3.58
CA PRO A 115 4.95 22.68 4.78
C PRO A 115 3.81 22.05 5.60
N ALA A 116 2.61 22.61 5.55
CA ALA A 116 1.44 22.02 6.18
C ALA A 116 1.07 20.67 5.56
N LEU A 117 1.03 20.59 4.23
CA LEU A 117 0.76 19.34 3.50
C LEU A 117 1.88 18.31 3.69
N THR A 118 3.14 18.76 3.74
CA THR A 118 4.30 17.88 3.99
C THR A 118 4.18 17.24 5.37
N ARG A 119 3.84 18.00 6.41
CA ARG A 119 3.58 17.48 7.77
C ARG A 119 2.40 16.52 7.80
N GLU A 120 1.30 16.87 7.14
CA GLU A 120 0.11 16.03 7.07
C GLU A 120 0.43 14.68 6.39
N THR A 121 1.12 14.71 5.26
CA THR A 121 1.54 13.50 4.54
C THR A 121 2.42 12.60 5.40
N PHE A 122 3.34 13.18 6.16
CA PHE A 122 4.20 12.44 7.08
C PHE A 122 3.40 11.77 8.20
N LEU A 123 2.45 12.50 8.79
CA LEU A 123 1.57 11.95 9.83
C LEU A 123 0.72 10.79 9.29
N ILE A 124 0.17 10.93 8.08
CA ILE A 124 -0.62 9.86 7.43
C ILE A 124 0.24 8.62 7.15
N ALA A 125 1.56 8.75 6.94
CA ALA A 125 2.47 7.63 6.74
C ALA A 125 2.82 6.89 8.05
N LEU A 126 2.66 7.50 9.22
CA LEU A 126 3.02 6.95 10.53
C LEU A 126 2.40 5.57 10.81
N PRO A 127 1.10 5.31 10.56
CA PRO A 127 0.51 3.98 10.73
C PRO A 127 1.20 2.89 9.91
N GLY A 128 1.60 3.20 8.66
CA GLY A 128 2.35 2.30 7.79
C GLY A 128 3.74 1.98 8.35
N PHE A 129 4.45 2.99 8.85
CA PHE A 129 5.75 2.80 9.50
C PHE A 129 5.63 1.96 10.77
N ALA A 130 4.63 2.25 11.62
CA ALA A 130 4.36 1.49 12.83
C ALA A 130 4.03 0.02 12.50
N MET A 131 3.21 -0.24 11.48
CA MET A 131 2.87 -1.58 11.06
C MET A 131 4.08 -2.34 10.51
N PHE A 132 4.93 -1.70 9.72
CA PHE A 132 6.17 -2.30 9.22
C PHE A 132 7.10 -2.69 10.38
N MET A 133 7.32 -1.78 11.34
CA MET A 133 8.13 -2.02 12.53
C MET A 133 7.55 -3.17 13.37
N ALA A 134 6.25 -3.15 13.60
CA ALA A 134 5.55 -4.19 14.35
C ALA A 134 5.68 -5.57 13.70
N ALA A 135 5.46 -5.66 12.38
CA ALA A 135 5.60 -6.90 11.63
C ALA A 135 7.04 -7.42 11.63
N ALA A 136 8.04 -6.54 11.55
CA ALA A 136 9.45 -6.90 11.60
C ALA A 136 9.86 -7.53 12.94
N THR A 137 9.24 -7.11 14.05
CA THR A 137 9.51 -7.62 15.40
C THR A 137 8.73 -8.88 15.75
N VAL A 138 7.80 -9.34 14.88
CA VAL A 138 7.11 -10.63 15.08
C VAL A 138 8.08 -11.78 14.89
N ALA A 139 8.04 -12.74 15.83
CA ALA A 139 8.88 -13.95 15.77
C ALA A 139 8.65 -14.71 14.45
N PRO A 140 9.71 -15.26 13.80
CA PRO A 140 9.62 -15.90 12.49
C PRO A 140 8.50 -16.93 12.34
N ARG A 141 8.27 -17.73 13.38
CA ARG A 141 7.22 -18.76 13.43
C ARG A 141 5.78 -18.21 13.33
N HIS A 142 5.55 -16.92 13.66
CA HIS A 142 4.23 -16.29 13.64
C HIS A 142 4.02 -15.36 12.43
N ARG A 143 5.04 -15.14 11.60
CA ARG A 143 4.94 -14.23 10.43
C ARG A 143 3.94 -14.74 9.39
N ALA A 144 3.89 -16.04 9.17
CA ALA A 144 2.91 -16.65 8.27
C ALA A 144 1.47 -16.39 8.72
N SER A 145 1.20 -16.41 10.05
CA SER A 145 -0.12 -16.11 10.59
C SER A 145 -0.54 -14.66 10.34
N ILE A 146 0.38 -13.69 10.51
CA ILE A 146 0.11 -12.28 10.17
C ILE A 146 -0.18 -12.15 8.66
N GLY A 147 0.60 -12.85 7.83
CA GLY A 147 0.35 -12.90 6.39
C GLY A 147 -1.03 -13.47 6.04
N ALA A 148 -1.44 -14.53 6.73
CA ALA A 148 -2.77 -15.12 6.54
C ALA A 148 -3.90 -14.15 6.97
N VAL A 149 -3.73 -13.40 8.06
CA VAL A 149 -4.67 -12.35 8.47
C VAL A 149 -4.78 -11.28 7.37
N LEU A 150 -3.66 -10.82 6.82
CA LEU A 150 -3.66 -9.81 5.74
C LEU A 150 -4.39 -10.32 4.50
N VAL A 151 -4.16 -11.57 4.09
CA VAL A 151 -4.89 -12.21 2.98
C VAL A 151 -6.38 -12.30 3.29
N GLY A 152 -6.75 -12.72 4.50
CA GLY A 152 -8.17 -12.79 4.93
C GLY A 152 -8.85 -11.42 4.85
N LEU A 153 -8.21 -10.37 5.33
CA LEU A 153 -8.72 -9.00 5.26
C LEU A 153 -8.89 -8.51 3.80
N ALA A 154 -7.93 -8.83 2.93
CA ALA A 154 -8.00 -8.47 1.51
C ALA A 154 -9.12 -9.22 0.79
N VAL A 155 -9.31 -10.52 1.06
CA VAL A 155 -10.43 -11.30 0.53
C VAL A 155 -11.78 -10.74 1.00
N THR A 156 -11.89 -10.41 2.29
CA THR A 156 -13.09 -9.75 2.84
C THR A 156 -13.35 -8.40 2.15
N ALA A 157 -12.30 -7.61 1.92
CA ALA A 157 -12.40 -6.34 1.21
C ALA A 157 -12.84 -6.53 -0.25
N ALA A 158 -12.34 -7.57 -0.93
CA ALA A 158 -12.74 -7.92 -2.29
C ALA A 158 -14.23 -8.28 -2.36
N LEU A 159 -14.70 -9.18 -1.48
CA LEU A 159 -16.10 -9.59 -1.41
C LEU A 159 -17.03 -8.41 -1.08
N TRP A 160 -16.61 -7.57 -0.14
CA TRP A 160 -17.32 -6.34 0.20
C TRP A 160 -17.42 -5.39 -1.00
N GLY A 161 -16.30 -5.16 -1.70
CA GLY A 161 -16.28 -4.32 -2.91
C GLY A 161 -17.17 -4.87 -4.04
N LEU A 162 -17.23 -6.19 -4.20
CA LEU A 162 -18.15 -6.85 -5.14
C LEU A 162 -19.62 -6.61 -4.77
N ALA A 163 -19.97 -6.74 -3.49
CA ALA A 163 -21.31 -6.47 -2.98
C ALA A 163 -21.69 -4.98 -3.16
N GLN A 164 -20.76 -4.05 -2.93
CA GLN A 164 -20.98 -2.61 -3.21
C GLN A 164 -21.31 -2.37 -4.69
N ARG A 165 -20.57 -3.02 -5.60
CA ARG A 165 -20.80 -2.86 -7.04
C ARG A 165 -22.16 -3.39 -7.49
N GLN A 166 -22.62 -4.48 -6.91
CA GLN A 166 -23.97 -5.03 -7.18
C GLN A 166 -25.09 -4.10 -6.68
N GLY A 167 -24.89 -3.46 -5.51
CA GLY A 167 -25.84 -2.50 -4.96
C GLY A 167 -25.87 -1.14 -5.68
N GLY A 168 -24.95 -0.89 -6.61
CA GLY A 168 -24.87 0.36 -7.35
C GLY A 168 -24.49 1.58 -6.51
N ALA A 169 -24.72 2.78 -7.07
CA ALA A 169 -24.33 4.05 -6.42
C ALA A 169 -25.19 4.37 -5.18
N GLU A 170 -26.42 3.89 -5.12
CA GLU A 170 -27.37 4.10 -4.01
C GLU A 170 -27.22 3.07 -2.88
N GLY A 171 -26.34 2.07 -3.07
CA GLY A 171 -26.15 0.98 -2.12
C GLY A 171 -25.72 1.47 -0.73
N SER A 172 -26.21 0.81 0.32
CA SER A 172 -25.92 1.13 1.73
C SER A 172 -24.55 0.64 2.23
N LEU A 173 -23.82 -0.11 1.42
CA LEU A 173 -22.56 -0.76 1.83
C LEU A 173 -21.32 0.16 1.80
N TYR A 174 -21.46 1.43 1.43
CA TYR A 174 -20.37 2.41 1.48
C TYR A 174 -20.23 2.99 2.88
N LEU A 175 -19.15 2.64 3.58
CA LEU A 175 -18.90 3.13 4.94
C LEU A 175 -18.63 4.64 4.99
N TYR A 176 -18.10 5.19 3.91
CA TYR A 176 -17.70 6.61 3.85
C TYR A 176 -18.35 7.31 2.68
N LYS A 177 -18.50 8.64 2.81
CA LYS A 177 -18.90 9.49 1.69
C LYS A 177 -17.78 9.48 0.64
N THR A 178 -17.96 8.72 -0.40
CA THR A 178 -17.03 8.68 -1.56
C THR A 178 -17.66 9.36 -2.75
N VAL A 179 -16.86 10.07 -3.54
CA VAL A 179 -17.29 10.74 -4.78
C VAL A 179 -17.52 9.72 -5.90
N LEU A 180 -16.94 8.51 -5.79
CA LEU A 180 -16.94 7.48 -6.82
C LEU A 180 -17.85 6.30 -6.46
N ARG A 181 -19.06 6.58 -5.98
CA ARG A 181 -20.09 5.54 -5.77
C ARG A 181 -20.37 4.80 -7.06
N GLY A 182 -20.74 3.53 -6.97
CA GLY A 182 -20.90 2.63 -8.12
C GLY A 182 -19.64 1.82 -8.46
N ASN A 183 -18.45 2.15 -7.89
CA ASN A 183 -17.26 1.32 -7.99
C ASN A 183 -17.01 0.57 -6.67
N ALA A 184 -16.31 -0.56 -6.75
CA ALA A 184 -15.85 -1.28 -5.56
C ALA A 184 -14.77 -0.45 -4.84
N THR A 185 -15.04 -0.08 -3.60
CA THR A 185 -14.08 0.60 -2.70
C THR A 185 -13.76 -0.26 -1.47
N GLY A 186 -14.56 -1.29 -1.18
CA GLY A 186 -14.45 -2.09 0.03
C GLY A 186 -14.62 -1.21 1.29
N PRO A 187 -13.80 -1.40 2.31
CA PRO A 187 -13.79 -0.58 3.52
C PRO A 187 -13.06 0.76 3.35
N PHE A 188 -12.63 1.11 2.13
CA PHE A 188 -11.83 2.31 1.87
C PHE A 188 -12.64 3.42 1.21
N ILE A 189 -12.13 4.66 1.29
CA ILE A 189 -12.74 5.82 0.61
C ILE A 189 -12.55 5.75 -0.91
N ASN A 190 -11.46 5.13 -1.38
CA ASN A 190 -11.03 5.19 -2.77
C ASN A 190 -10.81 3.79 -3.34
N ARG A 191 -11.36 3.56 -4.54
CA ARG A 191 -11.17 2.31 -5.30
C ARG A 191 -9.71 1.93 -5.53
N ASN A 192 -8.80 2.91 -5.64
CA ASN A 192 -7.37 2.66 -5.82
C ASN A 192 -6.73 2.10 -4.54
N LEU A 193 -7.22 2.47 -3.36
CA LEU A 193 -6.77 1.90 -2.08
C LEU A 193 -7.22 0.43 -1.95
N LEU A 194 -8.45 0.11 -2.36
CA LEU A 194 -8.88 -1.27 -2.45
C LEU A 194 -7.99 -2.04 -3.44
N ALA A 195 -7.77 -1.52 -4.64
CA ALA A 195 -6.89 -2.15 -5.61
C ALA A 195 -5.47 -2.37 -5.04
N ALA A 196 -4.93 -1.39 -4.31
CA ALA A 196 -3.61 -1.49 -3.67
C ALA A 196 -3.57 -2.62 -2.64
N SER A 197 -4.58 -2.74 -1.79
CA SER A 197 -4.67 -3.84 -0.82
C SER A 197 -4.75 -5.20 -1.50
N LEU A 198 -5.43 -5.29 -2.64
CA LEU A 198 -5.65 -6.55 -3.37
C LEU A 198 -4.39 -6.99 -4.15
N TYR A 199 -3.71 -6.09 -4.88
CA TYR A 199 -2.50 -6.53 -5.58
C TYR A 199 -1.33 -6.79 -4.63
N ALA A 200 -1.25 -6.08 -3.50
CA ALA A 200 -0.20 -6.28 -2.52
C ALA A 200 -0.23 -7.67 -1.84
N VAL A 201 -1.40 -8.32 -1.75
CA VAL A 201 -1.51 -9.65 -1.15
C VAL A 201 -1.20 -10.79 -2.13
N LEU A 202 -1.15 -10.56 -3.45
CA LEU A 202 -0.87 -11.62 -4.42
C LEU A 202 0.48 -12.31 -4.20
N PRO A 203 1.61 -11.59 -4.01
CA PRO A 203 2.89 -12.23 -3.69
C PRO A 203 2.86 -12.96 -2.34
N LEU A 204 2.11 -12.44 -1.38
CA LEU A 204 1.98 -13.04 -0.05
C LEU A 204 1.17 -14.32 -0.10
N LEU A 205 0.06 -14.33 -0.83
CA LEU A 205 -0.76 -15.52 -1.07
C LEU A 205 0.06 -16.61 -1.76
N PHE A 206 0.85 -16.23 -2.78
CA PHE A 206 1.79 -17.11 -3.43
C PHE A 206 2.80 -17.71 -2.46
N ALA A 207 3.39 -16.89 -1.57
CA ALA A 207 4.34 -17.34 -0.56
C ALA A 207 3.70 -18.29 0.48
N LEU A 208 2.44 -18.07 0.87
CA LEU A 208 1.70 -18.93 1.78
C LEU A 208 1.40 -20.30 1.15
N VAL A 209 0.98 -20.33 -0.12
CA VAL A 209 0.75 -21.60 -0.86
C VAL A 209 2.04 -22.40 -0.95
N ILE A 210 3.17 -21.76 -1.30
CA ILE A 210 4.48 -22.44 -1.34
C ILE A 210 4.87 -22.97 0.04
N GLY A 211 4.71 -22.16 1.08
CA GLY A 211 4.99 -22.58 2.44
C GLY A 211 4.18 -23.82 2.84
N GLY A 212 2.88 -23.82 2.53
CA GLY A 212 2.01 -24.95 2.77
C GLY A 212 2.43 -26.22 2.00
N LEU A 213 2.77 -26.07 0.71
CA LEU A 213 3.24 -27.17 -0.13
C LEU A 213 4.56 -27.79 0.38
N ARG A 214 5.46 -26.98 0.95
CA ARG A 214 6.74 -27.47 1.47
C ARG A 214 6.59 -28.30 2.75
N HIS A 215 5.64 -27.90 3.59
CA HIS A 215 5.46 -28.54 4.91
C HIS A 215 4.38 -29.65 4.90
N HIS A 216 3.44 -29.63 3.93
CA HIS A 216 2.28 -30.51 3.89
C HIS A 216 2.00 -30.96 2.45
N LEU A 217 2.93 -31.73 1.87
CA LEU A 217 2.81 -32.18 0.48
C LEU A 217 1.59 -33.11 0.25
N GLU A 218 1.19 -33.84 1.28
CA GLU A 218 -0.01 -34.69 1.32
C GLU A 218 -1.31 -33.88 1.12
N ARG A 219 -1.26 -32.59 1.42
CA ARG A 219 -2.39 -31.64 1.26
C ARG A 219 -2.22 -30.70 0.08
N ALA A 220 -1.38 -31.08 -0.90
CA ALA A 220 -1.05 -30.22 -2.04
C ALA A 220 -2.31 -29.72 -2.80
N VAL A 221 -3.31 -30.59 -2.96
CA VAL A 221 -4.57 -30.23 -3.63
C VAL A 221 -5.30 -29.11 -2.86
N LEU A 222 -5.34 -29.17 -1.53
CA LEU A 222 -5.98 -28.13 -0.71
C LEU A 222 -5.22 -26.80 -0.78
N TRP A 223 -3.88 -26.84 -0.74
CA TRP A 223 -3.07 -25.62 -0.85
C TRP A 223 -3.17 -24.95 -2.22
N ILE A 224 -3.10 -25.75 -3.30
CA ILE A 224 -3.23 -25.22 -4.66
C ILE A 224 -4.66 -24.77 -4.93
N GLY A 225 -5.65 -25.63 -4.64
CA GLY A 225 -7.06 -25.32 -4.88
C GLY A 225 -7.54 -24.12 -4.07
N GLY A 226 -7.26 -24.08 -2.76
CA GLY A 226 -7.56 -22.94 -1.91
C GLY A 226 -6.84 -21.66 -2.38
N GLY A 227 -5.57 -21.76 -2.74
CA GLY A 227 -4.81 -20.65 -3.30
C GLY A 227 -5.41 -20.10 -4.59
N LEU A 228 -5.86 -20.96 -5.50
CA LEU A 228 -6.51 -20.56 -6.75
C LEU A 228 -7.85 -19.87 -6.49
N VAL A 229 -8.69 -20.41 -5.59
CA VAL A 229 -9.97 -19.80 -5.21
C VAL A 229 -9.74 -18.40 -4.61
N LEU A 230 -8.84 -18.26 -3.64
CA LEU A 230 -8.55 -16.97 -3.03
C LEU A 230 -7.97 -15.97 -4.04
N THR A 231 -7.09 -16.43 -4.92
CA THR A 231 -6.57 -15.62 -6.04
C THR A 231 -7.68 -15.17 -6.98
N GLY A 232 -8.59 -16.07 -7.34
CA GLY A 232 -9.76 -15.76 -8.16
C GLY A 232 -10.62 -14.65 -7.55
N VAL A 233 -10.93 -14.75 -6.25
CA VAL A 233 -11.69 -13.72 -5.51
C VAL A 233 -10.95 -12.37 -5.55
N VAL A 234 -9.63 -12.35 -5.31
CA VAL A 234 -8.83 -11.13 -5.34
C VAL A 234 -8.80 -10.52 -6.74
N ILE A 235 -8.64 -11.32 -7.79
CA ILE A 235 -8.61 -10.86 -9.18
C ILE A 235 -9.98 -10.29 -9.60
N VAL A 236 -11.08 -10.97 -9.28
CA VAL A 236 -12.43 -10.47 -9.59
C VAL A 236 -12.69 -9.16 -8.81
N GLY A 237 -12.30 -9.11 -7.53
CA GLY A 237 -12.33 -7.88 -6.74
C GLY A 237 -11.52 -6.73 -7.35
N LEU A 238 -10.32 -7.01 -7.87
CA LEU A 238 -9.51 -6.02 -8.62
C LEU A 238 -10.24 -5.51 -9.86
N GLY A 239 -10.86 -6.38 -10.64
CA GLY A 239 -11.70 -6.02 -11.79
C GLY A 239 -12.82 -5.07 -11.38
N ALA A 240 -13.50 -5.37 -10.27
CA ALA A 240 -14.60 -4.56 -9.74
C ALA A 240 -14.17 -3.14 -9.32
N THR A 241 -12.89 -2.93 -8.94
CA THR A 241 -12.36 -1.58 -8.63
C THR A 241 -12.28 -0.68 -9.85
N ALA A 242 -12.20 -1.24 -11.06
CA ALA A 242 -11.94 -0.51 -12.29
C ALA A 242 -10.68 0.40 -12.24
N SER A 243 -9.66 0.01 -11.46
CA SER A 243 -8.40 0.73 -11.30
C SER A 243 -7.37 0.25 -12.33
N ARG A 244 -7.05 1.07 -13.35
CA ARG A 244 -6.04 0.74 -14.37
C ARG A 244 -4.66 0.48 -13.77
N ALA A 245 -4.23 1.36 -12.86
CA ALA A 245 -2.94 1.19 -12.16
C ALA A 245 -2.93 -0.06 -11.29
N GLY A 246 -4.04 -0.37 -10.59
CA GLY A 246 -4.19 -1.58 -9.79
C GLY A 246 -4.01 -2.84 -10.62
N ILE A 247 -4.57 -2.88 -11.82
CA ILE A 247 -4.44 -3.99 -12.76
C ILE A 247 -2.97 -4.20 -13.19
N LEU A 248 -2.31 -3.13 -13.64
CA LEU A 248 -0.91 -3.20 -14.09
C LEU A 248 0.01 -3.65 -12.96
N LEU A 249 -0.19 -3.13 -11.76
CA LEU A 249 0.60 -3.51 -10.58
C LEU A 249 0.29 -4.94 -10.13
N ALA A 250 -0.94 -5.44 -10.29
CA ALA A 250 -1.28 -6.84 -10.04
C ALA A 250 -0.57 -7.78 -11.02
N MET A 251 -0.53 -7.43 -12.31
CA MET A 251 0.23 -8.19 -13.32
C MET A 251 1.71 -8.26 -12.96
N LEU A 252 2.30 -7.12 -12.60
CA LEU A 252 3.68 -7.06 -12.15
C LEU A 252 3.92 -7.90 -10.89
N ALA A 253 3.01 -7.82 -9.90
CA ALA A 253 3.09 -8.59 -8.67
C ALA A 253 3.06 -10.10 -8.93
N VAL A 254 2.18 -10.56 -9.83
CA VAL A 254 2.10 -11.99 -10.21
C VAL A 254 3.35 -12.44 -10.96
N LEU A 255 3.86 -11.64 -11.91
CA LEU A 255 5.06 -11.97 -12.67
C LEU A 255 6.32 -12.04 -11.79
N LEU A 256 6.42 -11.16 -10.78
CA LEU A 256 7.57 -11.13 -9.87
C LEU A 256 7.50 -12.18 -8.75
N SER A 257 6.31 -12.67 -8.41
CA SER A 257 6.12 -13.63 -7.29
C SER A 257 6.94 -14.92 -7.45
N PRO A 258 6.98 -15.60 -8.63
CA PRO A 258 7.83 -16.77 -8.85
C PRO A 258 9.31 -16.45 -8.73
N LEU A 259 9.76 -15.29 -9.26
CA LEU A 259 11.17 -14.88 -9.22
C LEU A 259 11.69 -14.70 -7.78
N LEU A 260 10.84 -14.18 -6.89
CA LEU A 260 11.18 -14.03 -5.47
C LEU A 260 11.31 -15.39 -4.76
N SER A 261 10.60 -16.42 -5.23
CA SER A 261 10.64 -17.76 -4.66
C SER A 261 11.73 -18.64 -5.25
N LEU A 262 12.05 -18.51 -6.55
CA LEU A 262 13.09 -19.27 -7.23
C LEU A 262 14.49 -19.07 -6.62
N ARG A 263 14.80 -17.86 -6.15
CA ARG A 263 16.08 -17.59 -5.44
C ARG A 263 16.28 -18.41 -4.16
N ARG A 264 15.23 -19.03 -3.62
CA ARG A 264 15.27 -19.87 -2.40
C ARG A 264 15.18 -21.37 -2.69
N THR A 265 15.03 -21.78 -3.96
CA THR A 265 14.72 -23.17 -4.35
C THR A 265 15.81 -23.84 -5.18
N VAL A 266 16.99 -23.25 -5.32
CA VAL A 266 18.09 -23.80 -6.11
C VAL A 266 18.53 -25.21 -5.66
N ASP A 267 18.20 -25.60 -4.42
CA ASP A 267 18.55 -26.92 -3.86
C ASP A 267 17.39 -27.94 -3.74
N ALA A 268 16.17 -27.64 -4.25
CA ALA A 268 15.02 -28.52 -4.06
C ALA A 268 14.56 -29.18 -5.37
N ARG A 269 14.50 -30.53 -5.34
CA ARG A 269 14.07 -31.44 -6.40
C ARG A 269 12.89 -30.93 -7.26
N ALA A 270 12.98 -31.13 -8.58
CA ALA A 270 12.17 -30.55 -9.66
C ALA A 270 10.61 -30.59 -9.53
N THR A 271 10.04 -31.46 -8.71
CA THR A 271 8.59 -31.65 -8.58
C THR A 271 7.82 -30.49 -7.96
N PRO A 272 8.29 -29.80 -6.91
CA PRO A 272 7.62 -28.62 -6.37
C PRO A 272 7.68 -27.42 -7.29
N ALA A 273 8.76 -27.26 -8.07
CA ALA A 273 8.95 -26.15 -8.98
C ALA A 273 7.95 -26.14 -10.14
N ALA A 274 7.68 -27.32 -10.74
CA ALA A 274 6.70 -27.46 -11.84
C ALA A 274 5.27 -27.11 -11.38
N LYS A 275 4.85 -27.57 -10.20
CA LYS A 275 3.54 -27.22 -9.61
C LYS A 275 3.42 -25.72 -9.32
N LEU A 276 4.51 -25.12 -8.91
CA LEU A 276 4.60 -23.69 -8.62
C LEU A 276 4.50 -22.86 -9.90
N MET A 277 5.22 -23.26 -10.96
CA MET A 277 5.12 -22.61 -12.27
C MET A 277 3.71 -22.75 -12.86
N GLY A 278 3.06 -23.92 -12.69
CA GLY A 278 1.68 -24.13 -13.07
C GLY A 278 0.73 -23.19 -12.34
N PHE A 279 0.85 -23.05 -11.01
CA PHE A 279 0.06 -22.12 -10.23
C PHE A 279 0.25 -20.66 -10.66
N ALA A 280 1.49 -20.22 -10.84
CA ALA A 280 1.80 -18.88 -11.32
C ALA A 280 1.27 -18.63 -12.75
N GLY A 281 1.37 -19.63 -13.62
CA GLY A 281 0.82 -19.58 -14.98
C GLY A 281 -0.70 -19.44 -14.99
N ILE A 282 -1.41 -20.19 -14.16
CA ILE A 282 -2.87 -20.10 -14.02
C ILE A 282 -3.27 -18.73 -13.45
N MET A 283 -2.56 -18.22 -12.44
CA MET A 283 -2.79 -16.88 -11.91
C MET A 283 -2.61 -15.80 -12.98
N ALA A 284 -1.55 -15.88 -13.77
CA ALA A 284 -1.29 -14.96 -14.87
C ALA A 284 -2.37 -15.06 -15.96
N ALA A 285 -2.81 -16.28 -16.32
CA ALA A 285 -3.87 -16.49 -17.28
C ALA A 285 -5.22 -15.91 -16.79
N MET A 286 -5.58 -16.12 -15.51
CA MET A 286 -6.76 -15.51 -14.92
C MET A 286 -6.73 -13.97 -15.00
N LEU A 287 -5.59 -13.35 -14.69
CA LEU A 287 -5.42 -11.92 -14.84
C LEU A 287 -5.58 -11.47 -16.29
N LEU A 288 -4.94 -12.16 -17.24
CA LEU A 288 -5.03 -11.82 -18.66
C LEU A 288 -6.45 -11.93 -19.19
N VAL A 289 -7.22 -12.96 -18.80
CA VAL A 289 -8.62 -13.12 -19.24
C VAL A 289 -9.50 -12.01 -18.67
N VAL A 290 -9.44 -11.76 -17.35
CA VAL A 290 -10.31 -10.76 -16.70
C VAL A 290 -9.95 -9.35 -17.17
N PHE A 291 -8.67 -9.06 -17.42
CA PHE A 291 -8.20 -7.71 -17.73
C PHE A 291 -7.99 -7.46 -19.21
N GLY A 292 -7.67 -8.48 -20.00
CA GLY A 292 -7.62 -8.36 -21.46
C GLY A 292 -8.97 -7.91 -22.02
N LEU A 293 -10.05 -8.57 -21.60
CA LEU A 293 -11.40 -8.21 -22.03
C LEU A 293 -11.80 -6.80 -21.55
N THR A 294 -11.60 -6.50 -20.25
CA THR A 294 -12.00 -5.20 -19.68
C THR A 294 -11.10 -4.06 -20.13
N GLY A 295 -9.80 -4.33 -20.39
CA GLY A 295 -8.84 -3.35 -20.86
C GLY A 295 -9.10 -2.92 -22.29
N ILE A 296 -9.35 -3.88 -23.20
CA ILE A 296 -9.66 -3.60 -24.61
C ILE A 296 -10.97 -2.81 -24.74
N LEU A 297 -12.04 -3.21 -24.05
CA LEU A 297 -13.31 -2.51 -24.07
C LEU A 297 -13.19 -1.04 -23.59
N ARG A 298 -12.35 -0.78 -22.59
CA ARG A 298 -12.18 0.56 -22.03
C ARG A 298 -11.15 1.44 -22.75
N LEU A 299 -10.19 0.86 -23.46
CA LEU A 299 -9.30 1.63 -24.33
C LEU A 299 -10.07 2.22 -25.52
N ALA A 300 -11.09 1.49 -26.01
CA ALA A 300 -11.99 1.98 -27.06
C ALA A 300 -12.90 3.15 -26.60
N GLU A 301 -13.19 3.24 -25.30
CA GLU A 301 -14.07 4.28 -24.73
C GLU A 301 -13.32 5.51 -24.19
N THR A 302 -11.98 5.53 -24.22
CA THR A 302 -11.21 6.61 -23.60
C THR A 302 -10.69 7.59 -24.63
N ASP A 303 -11.23 8.79 -24.61
CA ASP A 303 -10.63 9.93 -25.28
C ASP A 303 -9.43 10.44 -24.46
N PHE A 304 -8.22 10.13 -24.93
CA PHE A 304 -6.97 10.52 -24.27
C PHE A 304 -6.74 12.04 -24.30
N SER A 305 -7.42 12.77 -25.18
CA SER A 305 -7.26 14.23 -25.30
C SER A 305 -7.91 14.99 -24.16
N THR A 306 -8.92 14.40 -23.51
CA THR A 306 -9.66 14.98 -22.38
C THR A 306 -9.25 14.40 -21.00
N ASP A 307 -8.22 13.54 -20.94
CA ASP A 307 -7.80 12.95 -19.69
C ASP A 307 -7.10 14.01 -18.79
N TYR A 308 -7.81 14.40 -17.74
CA TYR A 308 -7.33 15.34 -16.71
C TYR A 308 -5.94 14.96 -16.18
N ARG A 309 -5.55 13.70 -16.26
CA ARG A 309 -4.24 13.20 -15.85
C ARG A 309 -3.11 13.65 -16.76
N ALA A 310 -3.36 13.79 -18.05
CA ALA A 310 -2.38 14.31 -19.02
C ALA A 310 -2.06 15.76 -18.68
N VAL A 311 -3.08 16.58 -18.41
CA VAL A 311 -2.92 17.97 -17.98
C VAL A 311 -2.17 18.05 -16.65
N MET A 312 -2.57 17.24 -15.64
CA MET A 312 -1.91 17.22 -14.34
C MET A 312 -0.44 16.77 -14.42
N SER A 313 -0.13 15.81 -15.29
CA SER A 313 1.25 15.38 -15.50
C SER A 313 2.12 16.44 -16.17
N ALA A 314 1.56 17.16 -17.15
CA ALA A 314 2.24 18.28 -17.82
C ALA A 314 2.53 19.43 -16.82
N VAL A 315 1.53 19.80 -16.01
CA VAL A 315 1.68 20.82 -14.96
C VAL A 315 2.71 20.39 -13.93
N SER A 316 2.66 19.13 -13.47
CA SER A 316 3.63 18.61 -12.49
C SER A 316 5.05 18.61 -13.04
N LEU A 317 5.23 18.25 -14.32
CA LEU A 317 6.53 18.26 -14.97
C LEU A 317 7.07 19.71 -15.16
N ALA A 318 6.21 20.65 -15.51
CA ALA A 318 6.58 22.06 -15.60
C ALA A 318 7.00 22.60 -14.23
N THR A 319 6.21 22.32 -13.17
CA THR A 319 6.54 22.68 -11.79
C THR A 319 7.86 22.07 -11.36
N MET A 320 8.07 20.79 -11.64
CA MET A 320 9.33 20.12 -11.33
C MET A 320 10.53 20.83 -12.00
N LYS A 321 10.43 21.22 -13.28
CA LYS A 321 11.50 21.93 -13.99
C LYS A 321 11.81 23.29 -13.35
N THR A 322 10.79 23.99 -12.86
CA THR A 322 10.95 25.31 -12.23
C THR A 322 11.62 25.23 -10.86
N TYR A 323 11.31 24.20 -10.08
CA TYR A 323 11.74 24.09 -8.67
C TYR A 323 12.80 23.02 -8.41
N PHE A 324 13.27 22.32 -9.46
CA PHE A 324 14.33 21.30 -9.30
C PHE A 324 15.66 21.93 -8.80
N PRO A 325 16.37 21.28 -7.90
CA PRO A 325 16.14 19.94 -7.32
C PRO A 325 15.36 19.95 -5.99
N TRP A 326 14.69 21.04 -5.61
CA TRP A 326 14.09 21.29 -4.30
C TRP A 326 12.58 21.05 -4.21
#